data_7ebbfa3008e596bc4ebabb5cc8919ac1
#
_entry.id   7ebbfa3008e596bc4ebabb5cc8919ac1
#
_cell.length_a   1.000
_cell.length_b   1.000
_cell.length_c   1.000
_cell.angle_alpha   90.00
_cell.angle_beta   90.00
_cell.angle_gamma   90.00
#
_symmetry.space_group_name_H-M   'P 1'
#
loop_
_entity.id
_entity.type
_entity.pdbx_description
1 polymer ?
#
loop_
_entity_poly.entity_id
_entity_poly.type
_entity_poly.pdbx_seq_one_letter_code
_entity_poly.pdbx_strand_id
1 'polypeptide(L)'
;MGLKPACRHLAKSPSANNLPVLREGRQEQARPGRGSVNVRNVTAPTRAKLADGRDILFFALPGHLPRPVADRRPLPPRGKQHSELRFDRSTGQWVIIAALRQDRTYKPPPDQCPLCPGPTGLTSEVPARDYDVVVFENRFPSLSGAGGLSPVGDGFASAPGHGRCEVICFSGNHTGSFAALEAPHARLVVEAWRHRTAELLSQPGIEQVFCFENRGEEIGVTLTHPHGQIYGYPYLTPRTATMLHQAREHRIRHGNNLFQDLLAHEVADGSRIIARSDLFTAFVPFAARWPVEVHIYPNRFVPNLIELDSAELDGFTQLYLDVLRRFDSMYSGPLPYISALHQYTDAQPEGYFHVELMSIRRSATALKYLAGSESAMDAFISDVTPESVAERLRDLA
;
A
#
# COMPACT_ATOMS: atom_id res chain seq x y z
N MET A 1 50.92 -39.57 35.88
CA MET A 1 51.24 -38.40 35.06
C MET A 1 49.91 -37.79 34.58
N GLY A 2 49.45 -36.77 35.27
CA GLY A 2 48.16 -36.16 35.04
C GLY A 2 48.25 -34.99 34.07
N LEU A 3 47.31 -34.93 33.11
CA LEU A 3 47.07 -33.75 32.29
C LEU A 3 45.75 -33.12 32.71
N LYS A 4 45.82 -31.89 33.23
CA LYS A 4 44.70 -31.04 33.54
C LYS A 4 44.13 -30.45 32.21
N PRO A 5 42.81 -30.31 32.04
CA PRO A 5 42.26 -29.55 30.94
C PRO A 5 42.18 -28.06 31.30
N ALA A 6 42.60 -27.21 30.36
CA ALA A 6 42.56 -25.75 30.45
C ALA A 6 41.12 -25.26 30.29
N CYS A 7 40.63 -24.48 31.27
CA CYS A 7 39.39 -23.69 31.15
C CYS A 7 39.56 -22.56 30.13
N ARG A 8 38.78 -22.59 29.05
CA ARG A 8 38.59 -21.42 28.19
C ARG A 8 37.48 -20.55 28.77
N HIS A 9 37.80 -19.29 29.00
CA HIS A 9 36.85 -18.25 29.35
C HIS A 9 35.83 -18.06 28.21
N LEU A 10 34.58 -18.36 28.49
CA LEU A 10 33.46 -17.91 27.67
C LEU A 10 33.18 -16.43 28.01
N ALA A 11 33.34 -15.57 27.03
CA ALA A 11 32.95 -14.17 27.11
C ALA A 11 31.42 -14.11 27.25
N LYS A 12 30.97 -13.40 28.27
CA LYS A 12 29.56 -13.11 28.54
C LYS A 12 29.05 -12.16 27.48
N SER A 13 28.02 -12.57 26.72
CA SER A 13 27.20 -11.68 25.90
C SER A 13 26.48 -10.66 26.79
N PRO A 14 26.32 -9.39 26.33
CA PRO A 14 25.58 -8.41 27.11
C PRO A 14 24.08 -8.73 27.06
N SER A 15 23.47 -8.71 28.24
CA SER A 15 22.04 -8.89 28.46
C SER A 15 21.25 -7.78 27.78
N ALA A 16 20.31 -8.17 26.92
CA ALA A 16 19.24 -7.32 26.41
C ALA A 16 18.29 -6.95 27.57
N ASN A 17 18.50 -5.82 28.20
CA ASN A 17 17.51 -5.16 29.05
C ASN A 17 17.95 -3.72 29.28
N ASN A 18 17.46 -2.81 28.40
CA ASN A 18 17.28 -1.39 28.69
C ASN A 18 16.46 -0.78 27.55
N LEU A 19 15.16 -1.02 27.59
CA LEU A 19 14.20 -0.13 26.94
C LEU A 19 14.01 1.06 27.89
N PRO A 20 14.18 2.31 27.44
CA PRO A 20 13.91 3.47 28.31
C PRO A 20 12.41 3.57 28.58
N VAL A 21 12.08 3.52 29.85
CA VAL A 21 10.79 3.92 30.39
C VAL A 21 10.58 5.40 30.03
N LEU A 22 9.60 5.69 29.21
CA LEU A 22 9.17 7.05 28.90
C LEU A 22 8.57 7.66 30.17
N ARG A 23 9.29 8.62 30.75
CA ARG A 23 8.82 9.45 31.88
C ARG A 23 7.64 10.29 31.43
N GLU A 24 6.58 10.26 32.21
CA GLU A 24 5.45 11.17 32.20
C GLU A 24 5.90 12.66 32.26
N GLY A 25 5.20 13.50 31.54
CA GLY A 25 5.22 14.95 31.72
C GLY A 25 5.66 15.75 30.50
N ARG A 26 4.88 15.78 29.43
CA ARG A 26 4.82 16.96 28.57
C ARG A 26 3.40 17.43 28.44
N GLN A 27 3.17 18.63 28.93
CA GLN A 27 1.97 19.41 28.71
C GLN A 27 1.65 19.45 27.21
N GLU A 28 0.40 19.20 26.90
CA GLU A 28 -0.21 19.28 25.58
C GLU A 28 -0.11 20.73 25.07
N GLN A 29 0.99 21.05 24.39
CA GLN A 29 1.06 22.25 23.57
C GLN A 29 0.22 21.99 22.34
N ALA A 30 -0.83 22.79 22.15
CA ALA A 30 -1.66 22.80 20.95
C ALA A 30 -0.78 22.82 19.71
N ARG A 31 -0.90 21.76 18.87
CA ARG A 31 -0.21 21.67 17.58
C ARG A 31 -0.61 22.89 16.73
N PRO A 32 0.35 23.60 16.13
CA PRO A 32 0.02 24.64 15.16
C PRO A 32 -0.82 24.04 14.06
N GLY A 33 -1.91 24.72 13.69
CA GLY A 33 -2.86 24.27 12.69
C GLY A 33 -2.12 23.82 11.42
N ARG A 34 -2.42 22.60 10.94
CA ARG A 34 -1.91 22.07 9.68
C ARG A 34 -2.19 23.11 8.59
N GLY A 35 -1.13 23.68 8.02
CA GLY A 35 -1.26 24.58 6.89
C GLY A 35 -2.07 23.88 5.80
N SER A 36 -3.03 24.58 5.20
CA SER A 36 -3.84 24.06 4.10
C SER A 36 -2.89 23.62 2.98
N VAL A 37 -2.79 22.33 2.74
CA VAL A 37 -2.06 21.77 1.59
C VAL A 37 -2.74 22.32 0.34
N ASN A 38 -2.02 23.16 -0.38
CA ASN A 38 -2.52 23.86 -1.56
C ASN A 38 -2.56 22.86 -2.73
N VAL A 39 -3.62 22.05 -2.82
CA VAL A 39 -3.86 21.08 -3.91
C VAL A 39 -4.19 21.86 -5.18
N ARG A 40 -3.20 22.55 -5.75
CA ARG A 40 -3.34 23.25 -7.04
C ARG A 40 -3.29 22.19 -8.15
N ASN A 41 -4.36 22.11 -8.93
CA ASN A 41 -4.54 21.38 -10.22
C ASN A 41 -5.05 19.93 -10.18
N VAL A 42 -5.68 19.44 -9.12
CA VAL A 42 -6.53 18.24 -9.27
C VAL A 42 -7.95 18.72 -9.59
N THR A 43 -8.51 18.28 -10.70
CA THR A 43 -9.94 18.45 -10.94
C THR A 43 -10.67 17.78 -9.78
N ALA A 44 -11.40 18.54 -8.99
CA ALA A 44 -12.11 18.01 -7.83
C ALA A 44 -13.05 16.88 -8.30
N PRO A 45 -13.05 15.72 -7.63
CA PRO A 45 -13.93 14.62 -8.04
C PRO A 45 -15.39 14.98 -7.86
N THR A 46 -16.24 14.49 -8.74
CA THR A 46 -17.70 14.54 -8.54
C THR A 46 -18.05 13.60 -7.38
N ARG A 47 -18.72 14.13 -6.34
CA ARG A 47 -19.13 13.35 -5.17
C ARG A 47 -20.59 12.98 -5.21
N ALA A 48 -20.92 11.76 -4.81
CA ALA A 48 -22.29 11.27 -4.64
C ALA A 48 -22.40 10.39 -3.38
N LYS A 49 -23.61 9.99 -3.04
CA LYS A 49 -23.89 9.04 -1.96
C LYS A 49 -24.48 7.75 -2.53
N LEU A 50 -24.04 6.63 -2.00
CA LEU A 50 -24.65 5.32 -2.22
C LEU A 50 -25.91 5.15 -1.36
N ALA A 51 -26.75 4.17 -1.68
CA ALA A 51 -28.03 3.94 -0.99
C ALA A 51 -27.89 3.71 0.53
N ASP A 52 -26.76 3.18 0.97
CA ASP A 52 -26.44 2.95 2.38
C ASP A 52 -25.70 4.12 3.05
N GLY A 53 -25.56 5.26 2.36
CA GLY A 53 -24.93 6.48 2.85
C GLY A 53 -23.42 6.58 2.65
N ARG A 54 -22.74 5.54 2.09
CA ARG A 54 -21.30 5.60 1.76
C ARG A 54 -21.02 6.66 0.71
N ASP A 55 -19.84 7.27 0.78
CA ASP A 55 -19.34 8.17 -0.24
C ASP A 55 -18.84 7.42 -1.47
N ILE A 56 -19.08 8.01 -2.66
CA ILE A 56 -18.50 7.62 -3.92
C ILE A 56 -17.99 8.88 -4.64
N LEU A 57 -16.77 8.80 -5.16
CA LEU A 57 -16.05 9.88 -5.83
C LEU A 57 -15.71 9.45 -7.25
N PHE A 58 -16.09 10.27 -8.23
CA PHE A 58 -15.78 10.05 -9.64
C PHE A 58 -14.70 11.03 -10.07
N PHE A 59 -13.59 10.51 -10.56
CA PHE A 59 -12.51 11.26 -11.21
C PHE A 59 -12.65 11.06 -12.72
N ALA A 60 -12.52 12.14 -13.49
CA ALA A 60 -12.76 12.12 -14.92
C ALA A 60 -11.58 12.68 -15.71
N LEU A 61 -11.35 12.10 -16.88
CA LEU A 61 -10.44 12.65 -17.88
C LEU A 61 -10.92 14.02 -18.38
N PRO A 62 -10.03 14.89 -18.83
CA PRO A 62 -10.41 16.16 -19.44
C PRO A 62 -11.41 15.96 -20.56
N GLY A 63 -12.53 16.70 -20.51
CA GLY A 63 -13.62 16.60 -21.49
C GLY A 63 -14.62 15.47 -21.26
N HIS A 64 -14.37 14.55 -20.32
CA HIS A 64 -15.35 13.55 -19.90
C HIS A 64 -16.05 14.00 -18.62
N LEU A 65 -17.38 13.96 -18.62
CA LEU A 65 -18.20 14.24 -17.44
C LEU A 65 -18.80 12.93 -16.93
N PRO A 66 -18.52 12.55 -15.68
CA PRO A 66 -19.14 11.38 -15.06
C PRO A 66 -20.67 11.50 -15.11
N ARG A 67 -21.35 10.38 -15.38
CA ARG A 67 -22.81 10.32 -15.42
C ARG A 67 -23.36 9.40 -14.33
N PRO A 68 -23.23 9.81 -13.05
CA PRO A 68 -23.79 9.04 -11.95
C PRO A 68 -25.32 8.97 -12.06
N VAL A 69 -25.88 7.87 -11.59
CA VAL A 69 -27.31 7.67 -11.43
C VAL A 69 -27.61 7.42 -9.95
N ALA A 70 -28.86 7.61 -9.54
CA ALA A 70 -29.24 7.34 -8.16
C ALA A 70 -29.04 5.85 -7.84
N ASP A 71 -28.36 5.55 -6.73
CA ASP A 71 -28.28 4.19 -6.18
C ASP A 71 -29.63 3.81 -5.59
N ARG A 72 -30.30 2.81 -6.18
CA ARG A 72 -31.62 2.33 -5.83
C ARG A 72 -31.59 0.92 -5.24
N ARG A 73 -30.41 0.42 -4.91
CA ARG A 73 -30.30 -0.90 -4.30
C ARG A 73 -31.01 -0.91 -2.95
N PRO A 74 -31.75 -1.97 -2.63
CA PRO A 74 -32.40 -2.11 -1.32
C PRO A 74 -31.40 -2.48 -0.23
N LEU A 75 -30.44 -1.58 0.03
CA LEU A 75 -29.42 -1.77 1.04
C LEU A 75 -29.92 -1.26 2.40
N PRO A 76 -29.73 -2.01 3.48
CA PRO A 76 -30.01 -1.49 4.81
C PRO A 76 -29.06 -0.30 5.09
N PRO A 77 -29.53 0.69 5.87
CA PRO A 77 -28.64 1.74 6.36
C PRO A 77 -27.42 1.09 7.04
N ARG A 78 -26.26 1.71 6.87
CA ARG A 78 -25.03 1.21 7.44
C ARG A 78 -25.14 1.10 8.97
N GLY A 79 -25.15 -0.10 9.46
CA GLY A 79 -25.09 -0.39 10.89
C GLY A 79 -23.73 0.00 11.50
N LYS A 80 -23.64 0.06 12.82
CA LYS A 80 -22.33 0.16 13.48
C LYS A 80 -21.53 -1.07 13.09
N GLN A 81 -20.49 -0.87 12.28
CA GLN A 81 -19.59 -1.97 11.91
C GLN A 81 -18.66 -2.24 13.09
N HIS A 82 -18.64 -3.50 13.50
CA HIS A 82 -17.93 -3.95 14.69
C HIS A 82 -16.63 -4.65 14.27
N SER A 83 -15.74 -3.94 13.55
CA SER A 83 -14.36 -4.36 13.52
C SER A 83 -13.68 -3.93 14.82
N GLU A 84 -12.77 -4.73 15.27
CA GLU A 84 -12.06 -4.55 16.54
C GLU A 84 -10.57 -4.72 16.28
N LEU A 85 -9.75 -3.98 17.01
CA LEU A 85 -8.31 -4.15 17.07
C LEU A 85 -7.97 -4.87 18.35
N ARG A 86 -7.18 -5.94 18.27
CA ARG A 86 -6.65 -6.67 19.43
C ARG A 86 -5.14 -6.58 19.45
N PHE A 87 -4.59 -6.22 20.59
CA PHE A 87 -3.14 -6.07 20.75
C PHE A 87 -2.51 -7.41 21.12
N ASP A 88 -1.65 -7.92 20.23
CA ASP A 88 -0.80 -9.06 20.52
C ASP A 88 0.44 -8.60 21.31
N ARG A 89 0.47 -8.93 22.59
CA ARG A 89 1.58 -8.55 23.50
C ARG A 89 2.87 -9.28 23.18
N SER A 90 2.80 -10.44 22.54
CA SER A 90 3.99 -11.23 22.20
C SER A 90 4.81 -10.61 21.09
N THR A 91 4.14 -9.94 20.15
CA THR A 91 4.76 -9.29 19.00
C THR A 91 4.73 -7.76 19.06
N GLY A 92 3.95 -7.19 20.00
CA GLY A 92 3.74 -5.75 20.09
C GLY A 92 2.90 -5.17 18.94
N GLN A 93 2.03 -5.97 18.34
CA GLN A 93 1.31 -5.61 17.12
C GLN A 93 -0.22 -5.62 17.32
N TRP A 94 -0.91 -4.76 16.58
CA TRP A 94 -2.36 -4.76 16.49
C TRP A 94 -2.84 -5.71 15.41
N VAL A 95 -3.81 -6.57 15.74
CA VAL A 95 -4.49 -7.47 14.82
C VAL A 95 -5.91 -6.98 14.59
N ILE A 96 -6.31 -6.87 13.32
CA ILE A 96 -7.65 -6.42 12.92
C ILE A 96 -8.58 -7.64 12.90
N ILE A 97 -9.63 -7.61 13.70
CA ILE A 97 -10.68 -8.63 13.72
C ILE A 97 -11.94 -8.05 13.04
N ALA A 98 -12.25 -8.56 11.85
CA ALA A 98 -13.34 -8.07 11.00
C ALA A 98 -14.22 -9.25 10.52
N ALA A 99 -15.01 -9.83 11.43
CA ALA A 99 -15.79 -11.05 11.18
C ALA A 99 -16.80 -10.90 10.03
N LEU A 100 -17.40 -9.72 9.85
CA LEU A 100 -18.36 -9.45 8.76
C LEU A 100 -17.76 -9.55 7.35
N ARG A 101 -16.44 -9.66 7.22
CA ARG A 101 -15.79 -9.87 5.91
C ARG A 101 -15.98 -11.29 5.35
N GLN A 102 -16.50 -12.22 6.13
CA GLN A 102 -16.83 -13.55 5.61
C GLN A 102 -17.94 -13.50 4.54
N ASP A 103 -18.83 -12.50 4.62
CA ASP A 103 -19.95 -12.32 3.67
C ASP A 103 -19.56 -11.53 2.40
N ARG A 104 -18.27 -11.26 2.18
CA ARG A 104 -17.81 -10.52 1.00
C ARG A 104 -18.09 -11.31 -0.30
N THR A 105 -18.37 -10.57 -1.36
CA THR A 105 -18.56 -11.13 -2.71
C THR A 105 -17.33 -11.94 -3.14
N TYR A 106 -17.56 -13.13 -3.65
CA TYR A 106 -16.50 -14.04 -4.06
C TYR A 106 -16.77 -14.55 -5.49
N LYS A 107 -15.89 -14.19 -6.43
CA LYS A 107 -15.88 -14.62 -7.83
C LYS A 107 -17.25 -14.65 -8.50
N PRO A 108 -17.98 -13.51 -8.59
CA PRO A 108 -19.24 -13.45 -9.29
C PRO A 108 -19.01 -13.67 -10.79
N PRO A 109 -20.03 -14.16 -11.52
CA PRO A 109 -19.97 -14.17 -12.99
C PRO A 109 -19.71 -12.75 -13.54
N PRO A 110 -19.04 -12.61 -14.69
CA PRO A 110 -18.69 -11.30 -15.26
C PRO A 110 -19.87 -10.35 -15.45
N ASP A 111 -21.03 -10.86 -15.80
CA ASP A 111 -22.29 -10.12 -15.98
C ASP A 111 -22.91 -9.65 -14.63
N GLN A 112 -22.44 -10.18 -13.50
CA GLN A 112 -22.84 -9.82 -12.15
C GLN A 112 -21.74 -9.08 -11.37
N CYS A 113 -20.74 -8.58 -12.08
CA CYS A 113 -19.62 -7.88 -11.44
C CYS A 113 -20.11 -6.62 -10.72
N PRO A 114 -19.86 -6.50 -9.40
CA PRO A 114 -20.32 -5.35 -8.62
C PRO A 114 -19.52 -4.07 -8.90
N LEU A 115 -18.41 -4.14 -9.64
CA LEU A 115 -17.55 -2.99 -9.96
C LEU A 115 -17.79 -2.43 -11.37
N CYS A 116 -18.48 -3.16 -12.24
CA CYS A 116 -18.88 -2.65 -13.55
C CYS A 116 -19.88 -1.48 -13.41
N PRO A 117 -19.95 -0.54 -14.39
CA PRO A 117 -20.96 0.50 -14.39
C PRO A 117 -22.37 -0.06 -14.26
N GLY A 118 -23.16 0.49 -13.34
CA GLY A 118 -24.55 0.09 -13.08
C GLY A 118 -25.55 1.15 -13.53
N PRO A 119 -25.89 1.25 -14.81
CA PRO A 119 -26.70 2.36 -15.36
C PRO A 119 -28.13 2.42 -14.82
N THR A 120 -28.64 1.34 -14.24
CA THR A 120 -29.96 1.29 -13.59
C THR A 120 -29.92 1.74 -12.11
N GLY A 121 -28.75 1.72 -11.47
CA GLY A 121 -28.56 1.93 -10.04
C GLY A 121 -29.09 0.79 -9.16
N LEU A 122 -29.29 -0.41 -9.72
CA LEU A 122 -29.91 -1.55 -8.97
C LEU A 122 -28.93 -2.68 -8.64
N THR A 123 -27.80 -2.79 -9.32
CA THR A 123 -26.97 -4.01 -9.30
C THR A 123 -25.49 -3.77 -8.92
N SER A 124 -24.94 -2.60 -9.16
CA SER A 124 -23.52 -2.33 -9.01
C SER A 124 -23.21 -1.42 -7.81
N GLU A 125 -22.01 -1.56 -7.24
CA GLU A 125 -21.45 -0.59 -6.28
C GLU A 125 -21.15 0.76 -6.96
N VAL A 126 -21.07 0.79 -8.30
CA VAL A 126 -20.84 2.00 -9.11
C VAL A 126 -22.09 2.36 -9.90
N PRO A 127 -23.04 3.10 -9.30
CA PRO A 127 -24.27 3.51 -9.97
C PRO A 127 -23.98 4.66 -10.94
N ALA A 128 -23.53 4.31 -12.13
CA ALA A 128 -23.21 5.23 -13.22
C ALA A 128 -23.42 4.56 -14.58
N ARG A 129 -23.58 5.34 -15.63
CA ARG A 129 -23.61 4.83 -17.01
C ARG A 129 -22.23 4.44 -17.50
N ASP A 130 -21.25 5.19 -17.09
CA ASP A 130 -19.82 5.02 -17.35
C ASP A 130 -19.00 5.76 -16.29
N TYR A 131 -17.72 5.47 -16.22
CA TYR A 131 -16.74 6.19 -15.41
C TYR A 131 -15.33 5.95 -15.91
N ASP A 132 -14.42 6.90 -15.64
CA ASP A 132 -13.00 6.71 -15.87
C ASP A 132 -12.35 6.07 -14.63
N VAL A 133 -12.32 6.79 -13.50
CA VAL A 133 -11.83 6.28 -12.21
C VAL A 133 -12.86 6.59 -11.13
N VAL A 134 -13.14 5.62 -10.26
CA VAL A 134 -14.07 5.79 -9.16
C VAL A 134 -13.47 5.28 -7.86
N VAL A 135 -13.71 6.01 -6.77
CA VAL A 135 -13.32 5.60 -5.41
C VAL A 135 -14.55 5.61 -4.53
N PHE A 136 -14.76 4.54 -3.78
CA PHE A 136 -15.86 4.46 -2.82
C PHE A 136 -15.47 3.64 -1.59
N GLU A 137 -16.15 3.91 -0.50
CA GLU A 137 -15.92 3.17 0.73
C GLU A 137 -16.32 1.71 0.58
N ASN A 138 -15.43 0.80 1.02
CA ASN A 138 -15.67 -0.64 0.95
C ASN A 138 -16.95 -1.01 1.74
N ARG A 139 -17.80 -1.85 1.15
CA ARG A 139 -19.02 -2.34 1.81
C ARG A 139 -18.73 -3.25 3.02
N PHE A 140 -17.63 -4.00 2.96
CA PHE A 140 -17.17 -4.91 4.00
C PHE A 140 -15.78 -4.48 4.52
N PRO A 141 -15.66 -3.29 5.13
CA PRO A 141 -14.36 -2.75 5.50
C PRO A 141 -13.76 -3.50 6.68
N SER A 142 -12.43 -3.58 6.69
CA SER A 142 -11.67 -4.06 7.85
C SER A 142 -11.61 -3.01 8.96
N LEU A 143 -11.59 -1.73 8.57
CA LEU A 143 -11.54 -0.58 9.47
C LEU A 143 -12.61 0.42 9.05
N SER A 144 -13.29 1.06 9.99
CA SER A 144 -14.33 2.04 9.71
C SER A 144 -14.57 2.99 10.89
N GLY A 145 -15.11 4.19 10.56
CA GLY A 145 -15.40 5.22 11.56
C GLY A 145 -14.17 6.06 11.93
N ALA A 146 -14.39 7.04 12.79
CA ALA A 146 -13.37 7.98 13.25
C ALA A 146 -12.96 7.70 14.69
N GLY A 147 -11.68 7.84 14.98
CA GLY A 147 -11.10 7.67 16.31
C GLY A 147 -9.64 7.21 16.22
N GLY A 148 -8.92 7.40 17.31
CA GLY A 148 -7.55 6.92 17.48
C GLY A 148 -7.49 5.71 18.38
N LEU A 149 -6.29 5.17 18.56
CA LEU A 149 -6.01 4.13 19.54
C LEU A 149 -5.77 4.74 20.92
N SER A 150 -6.32 4.09 21.92
CA SER A 150 -5.96 4.36 23.32
C SER A 150 -4.62 3.69 23.66
N PRO A 151 -3.87 4.23 24.62
CA PRO A 151 -2.66 3.57 25.14
C PRO A 151 -2.97 2.14 25.61
N VAL A 152 -2.06 1.22 25.33
CA VAL A 152 -2.17 -0.17 25.78
C VAL A 152 -1.82 -0.25 27.27
N GLY A 153 -2.76 -0.71 28.09
CA GLY A 153 -2.52 -1.02 29.51
C GLY A 153 -2.04 -2.46 29.73
N ASP A 154 -1.97 -2.86 30.99
CA ASP A 154 -1.71 -4.25 31.33
C ASP A 154 -2.90 -5.15 31.03
N GLY A 155 -2.65 -6.36 30.53
CA GLY A 155 -3.68 -7.36 30.20
C GLY A 155 -3.99 -7.45 28.70
N PHE A 156 -5.16 -7.98 28.37
CA PHE A 156 -5.66 -8.05 27.00
C PHE A 156 -6.26 -6.71 26.59
N ALA A 157 -5.63 -6.05 25.63
CA ALA A 157 -6.09 -4.76 25.14
C ALA A 157 -6.85 -4.92 23.81
N SER A 158 -8.01 -4.29 23.71
CA SER A 158 -8.75 -4.14 22.48
C SER A 158 -9.20 -2.70 22.28
N ALA A 159 -9.45 -2.33 21.03
CA ALA A 159 -9.97 -1.02 20.65
C ALA A 159 -10.95 -1.17 19.48
N PRO A 160 -11.89 -0.22 19.30
CA PRO A 160 -12.70 -0.20 18.09
C PRO A 160 -11.80 -0.12 16.84
N GLY A 161 -12.18 -0.85 15.78
CA GLY A 161 -11.47 -0.86 14.51
C GLY A 161 -11.70 0.42 13.70
N HIS A 162 -11.29 1.57 14.25
CA HIS A 162 -11.37 2.85 13.56
C HIS A 162 -10.45 2.89 12.34
N GLY A 163 -10.80 3.71 11.37
CA GLY A 163 -10.04 3.90 10.16
C GLY A 163 -10.90 3.95 8.89
N ARG A 164 -10.28 3.75 7.75
CA ARG A 164 -10.96 3.81 6.46
C ARG A 164 -10.48 2.69 5.54
N CYS A 165 -11.42 2.09 4.81
CA CYS A 165 -11.13 1.16 3.73
C CYS A 165 -11.92 1.58 2.50
N GLU A 166 -11.25 1.86 1.40
CA GLU A 166 -11.85 2.26 0.13
C GLU A 166 -11.44 1.30 -0.97
N VAL A 167 -12.30 1.20 -1.98
CA VAL A 167 -12.03 0.53 -3.25
C VAL A 167 -11.83 1.62 -4.30
N ILE A 168 -10.82 1.49 -5.13
CA ILE A 168 -10.57 2.30 -6.31
C ILE A 168 -10.69 1.42 -7.54
N CYS A 169 -11.63 1.70 -8.45
CA CYS A 169 -11.70 1.04 -9.75
C CYS A 169 -10.96 1.90 -10.76
N PHE A 170 -10.02 1.28 -11.47
CA PHE A 170 -9.13 1.99 -12.38
C PHE A 170 -9.77 2.33 -13.71
N SER A 171 -10.87 1.67 -14.07
CA SER A 171 -11.60 1.86 -15.31
C SER A 171 -12.96 1.19 -15.21
N GLY A 172 -13.94 1.62 -16.01
CA GLY A 172 -15.21 0.92 -16.19
C GLY A 172 -15.09 -0.37 -17.03
N ASN A 173 -13.94 -0.65 -17.61
CA ASN A 173 -13.71 -1.85 -18.43
C ASN A 173 -13.37 -3.07 -17.54
N HIS A 174 -14.23 -4.08 -17.59
CA HIS A 174 -14.09 -5.30 -16.79
C HIS A 174 -12.84 -6.13 -17.12
N THR A 175 -12.45 -6.17 -18.39
CA THR A 175 -11.39 -7.04 -18.89
C THR A 175 -10.02 -6.35 -18.99
N GLY A 176 -9.92 -5.11 -18.53
CA GLY A 176 -8.69 -4.33 -18.57
C GLY A 176 -7.67 -4.76 -17.50
N SER A 177 -6.57 -4.03 -17.45
CA SER A 177 -5.59 -4.06 -16.35
C SER A 177 -4.98 -2.68 -16.18
N PHE A 178 -4.26 -2.42 -15.08
CA PHE A 178 -3.54 -1.16 -14.93
C PHE A 178 -2.51 -0.97 -16.07
N ALA A 179 -1.75 -2.02 -16.40
CA ALA A 179 -0.75 -2.00 -17.47
C ALA A 179 -1.32 -1.67 -18.87
N ALA A 180 -2.60 -1.98 -19.10
CA ALA A 180 -3.30 -1.71 -20.36
C ALA A 180 -3.86 -0.29 -20.46
N LEU A 181 -3.81 0.51 -19.39
CA LEU A 181 -4.27 1.89 -19.44
C LEU A 181 -3.35 2.75 -20.31
N GLU A 182 -3.98 3.70 -21.00
CA GLU A 182 -3.26 4.79 -21.64
C GLU A 182 -2.66 5.72 -20.56
N ALA A 183 -1.53 6.36 -20.87
CA ALA A 183 -0.82 7.18 -19.90
C ALA A 183 -1.69 8.28 -19.23
N PRO A 184 -2.57 9.02 -19.95
CA PRO A 184 -3.45 9.99 -19.30
C PRO A 184 -4.43 9.35 -18.31
N HIS A 185 -4.91 8.15 -18.59
CA HIS A 185 -5.82 7.43 -17.70
C HIS A 185 -5.09 6.88 -16.46
N ALA A 186 -3.93 6.27 -16.64
CA ALA A 186 -3.09 5.86 -15.52
C ALA A 186 -2.71 7.05 -14.61
N ARG A 187 -2.42 8.21 -15.22
CA ARG A 187 -2.16 9.46 -14.51
C ARG A 187 -3.36 9.91 -13.68
N LEU A 188 -4.58 9.72 -14.17
CA LEU A 188 -5.81 10.00 -13.42
C LEU A 188 -5.94 9.07 -12.19
N VAL A 189 -5.56 7.80 -12.30
CA VAL A 189 -5.52 6.89 -11.13
C VAL A 189 -4.51 7.39 -10.10
N VAL A 190 -3.31 7.81 -10.52
CA VAL A 190 -2.29 8.37 -9.63
C VAL A 190 -2.80 9.64 -8.92
N GLU A 191 -3.53 10.50 -9.64
CA GLU A 191 -4.19 11.68 -9.03
C GLU A 191 -5.27 11.27 -8.02
N ALA A 192 -6.04 10.22 -8.31
CA ALA A 192 -7.02 9.72 -7.35
C ALA A 192 -6.33 9.21 -6.07
N TRP A 193 -5.22 8.47 -6.17
CA TRP A 193 -4.40 8.07 -5.00
C TRP A 193 -3.88 9.28 -4.23
N ARG A 194 -3.31 10.28 -4.93
CA ARG A 194 -2.82 11.53 -4.34
C ARG A 194 -3.92 12.25 -3.58
N HIS A 195 -5.08 12.44 -4.23
CA HIS A 195 -6.24 13.10 -3.64
C HIS A 195 -6.74 12.37 -2.39
N ARG A 196 -6.85 11.02 -2.48
CA ARG A 196 -7.33 10.23 -1.34
C ARG A 196 -6.32 10.24 -0.20
N THR A 197 -5.01 10.17 -0.50
CA THR A 197 -3.96 10.29 0.51
C THR A 197 -4.09 11.60 1.28
N ALA A 198 -4.23 12.74 0.58
CA ALA A 198 -4.36 14.05 1.21
C ALA A 198 -5.62 14.15 2.09
N GLU A 199 -6.76 13.69 1.57
CA GLU A 199 -8.03 13.79 2.30
C GLU A 199 -8.06 12.85 3.52
N LEU A 200 -7.55 11.62 3.39
CA LEU A 200 -7.53 10.68 4.51
C LEU A 200 -6.54 11.09 5.59
N LEU A 201 -5.34 11.56 5.25
CA LEU A 201 -4.38 12.07 6.22
C LEU A 201 -4.87 13.32 6.97
N SER A 202 -5.83 14.07 6.42
CA SER A 202 -6.46 15.19 7.11
C SER A 202 -7.50 14.76 8.16
N GLN A 203 -7.94 13.50 8.13
CA GLN A 203 -8.94 12.98 9.07
C GLN A 203 -8.30 12.69 10.44
N PRO A 204 -8.97 13.09 11.54
CA PRO A 204 -8.49 12.78 12.89
C PRO A 204 -8.38 11.27 13.10
N GLY A 205 -7.24 10.84 13.66
CA GLY A 205 -7.01 9.43 14.00
C GLY A 205 -6.48 8.56 12.85
N ILE A 206 -6.21 9.11 11.66
CA ILE A 206 -5.48 8.41 10.61
C ILE A 206 -4.00 8.76 10.72
N GLU A 207 -3.17 7.74 10.98
CA GLU A 207 -1.72 7.87 11.12
C GLU A 207 -0.96 7.44 9.85
N GLN A 208 -1.54 6.54 9.05
CA GLN A 208 -0.95 6.03 7.82
C GLN A 208 -2.01 5.82 6.74
N VAL A 209 -1.70 6.21 5.49
CA VAL A 209 -2.50 5.89 4.31
C VAL A 209 -1.71 4.94 3.42
N PHE A 210 -2.36 3.85 3.01
CA PHE A 210 -1.79 2.80 2.21
C PHE A 210 -2.63 2.55 0.96
N CYS A 211 -2.09 2.90 -0.20
CA CYS A 211 -2.67 2.60 -1.51
C CYS A 211 -2.02 1.31 -2.03
N PHE A 212 -2.83 0.36 -2.47
CA PHE A 212 -2.32 -0.92 -2.95
C PHE A 212 -3.24 -1.56 -3.99
N GLU A 213 -2.66 -2.40 -4.81
CA GLU A 213 -3.37 -3.29 -5.73
C GLU A 213 -2.97 -4.73 -5.46
N ASN A 214 -3.93 -5.63 -5.47
CA ASN A 214 -3.71 -7.06 -5.59
C ASN A 214 -4.22 -7.49 -6.96
N ARG A 215 -3.36 -8.10 -7.78
CA ARG A 215 -3.71 -8.60 -9.11
C ARG A 215 -3.44 -10.10 -9.21
N GLY A 216 -4.43 -10.84 -9.66
CA GLY A 216 -4.34 -12.28 -9.88
C GLY A 216 -5.05 -13.11 -8.81
N GLU A 217 -5.69 -14.17 -9.23
CA GLU A 217 -6.40 -15.10 -8.36
C GLU A 217 -5.42 -15.83 -7.41
N GLU A 218 -4.20 -16.01 -7.85
CA GLU A 218 -3.12 -16.71 -7.14
C GLU A 218 -2.75 -16.05 -5.81
N ILE A 219 -3.01 -14.75 -5.68
CA ILE A 219 -2.82 -14.00 -4.42
C ILE A 219 -4.13 -13.67 -3.71
N GLY A 220 -5.22 -14.37 -4.08
CA GLY A 220 -6.50 -14.27 -3.38
C GLY A 220 -7.42 -13.15 -3.85
N VAL A 221 -7.24 -12.62 -5.06
CA VAL A 221 -8.18 -11.67 -5.65
C VAL A 221 -9.51 -12.34 -5.93
N THR A 222 -10.60 -11.71 -5.47
CA THR A 222 -11.96 -12.26 -5.56
C THR A 222 -12.81 -11.61 -6.65
N LEU A 223 -12.39 -10.46 -7.18
CA LEU A 223 -13.05 -9.71 -8.25
C LEU A 223 -12.02 -9.44 -9.35
N THR A 224 -12.28 -9.93 -10.55
CA THR A 224 -11.34 -9.79 -11.70
C THR A 224 -11.34 -8.40 -12.33
N HIS A 225 -12.38 -7.60 -12.09
CA HIS A 225 -12.43 -6.21 -12.55
C HIS A 225 -11.23 -5.41 -11.98
N PRO A 226 -10.47 -4.65 -12.80
CA PRO A 226 -9.27 -3.94 -12.36
C PRO A 226 -9.56 -2.93 -11.24
N HIS A 227 -9.05 -3.20 -10.05
CA HIS A 227 -9.25 -2.35 -8.89
C HIS A 227 -8.10 -2.45 -7.91
N GLY A 228 -7.93 -1.40 -7.14
CA GLY A 228 -7.05 -1.36 -5.97
C GLY A 228 -7.85 -1.01 -4.71
N GLN A 229 -7.13 -0.81 -3.63
CA GLN A 229 -7.69 -0.44 -2.34
C GLN A 229 -6.86 0.71 -1.72
N ILE A 230 -7.51 1.48 -0.87
CA ILE A 230 -6.89 2.57 -0.11
C ILE A 230 -7.31 2.42 1.34
N TYR A 231 -6.34 2.17 2.22
CA TYR A 231 -6.59 2.02 3.65
C TYR A 231 -6.02 3.20 4.43
N GLY A 232 -6.82 3.73 5.36
CA GLY A 232 -6.37 4.65 6.40
C GLY A 232 -6.29 3.91 7.72
N TYR A 233 -5.07 3.71 8.24
CA TYR A 233 -4.84 3.05 9.52
C TYR A 233 -4.75 4.06 10.66
N PRO A 234 -5.25 3.72 11.87
CA PRO A 234 -5.11 4.56 13.05
C PRO A 234 -3.78 4.35 13.78
N TYR A 235 -2.83 3.66 13.17
CA TYR A 235 -1.50 3.35 13.69
C TYR A 235 -0.52 3.12 12.53
N LEU A 236 0.78 3.17 12.81
CA LEU A 236 1.80 2.72 11.87
C LEU A 236 1.80 1.19 11.79
N THR A 237 1.65 0.64 10.60
CA THR A 237 1.70 -0.81 10.40
C THR A 237 3.06 -1.39 10.79
N PRO A 238 3.15 -2.67 11.21
CA PRO A 238 4.40 -3.26 11.72
C PRO A 238 5.58 -3.10 10.77
N ARG A 239 5.37 -3.32 9.45
CA ARG A 239 6.41 -3.14 8.44
C ARG A 239 6.89 -1.69 8.38
N THR A 240 5.97 -0.73 8.34
CA THR A 240 6.29 0.70 8.32
C THR A 240 7.05 1.12 9.59
N ALA A 241 6.62 0.65 10.75
CA ALA A 241 7.30 0.93 12.02
C ALA A 241 8.74 0.39 12.03
N THR A 242 8.95 -0.84 11.52
CA THR A 242 10.28 -1.43 11.37
C THR A 242 11.16 -0.63 10.42
N MET A 243 10.64 -0.25 9.25
CA MET A 243 11.37 0.55 8.26
C MET A 243 11.80 1.91 8.83
N LEU A 244 10.90 2.59 9.53
CA LEU A 244 11.19 3.87 10.18
C LEU A 244 12.20 3.73 11.33
N HIS A 245 12.12 2.64 12.08
CA HIS A 245 13.12 2.35 13.12
C HIS A 245 14.52 2.20 12.51
N GLN A 246 14.67 1.40 11.47
CA GLN A 246 15.94 1.23 10.76
C GLN A 246 16.45 2.54 10.13
N ALA A 247 15.55 3.33 9.54
CA ALA A 247 15.90 4.63 8.96
C ALA A 247 16.38 5.62 10.02
N ARG A 248 15.77 5.62 11.21
CA ARG A 248 16.21 6.46 12.34
C ARG A 248 17.58 6.03 12.86
N GLU A 249 17.79 4.73 13.07
CA GLU A 249 19.08 4.18 13.49
C GLU A 249 20.20 4.49 12.48
N HIS A 250 19.89 4.39 11.18
CA HIS A 250 20.83 4.75 10.12
C HIS A 250 21.19 6.23 10.18
N ARG A 251 20.20 7.12 10.31
CA ARG A 251 20.42 8.56 10.41
C ARG A 251 21.27 8.93 11.63
N ILE A 252 21.04 8.29 12.78
CA ILE A 252 21.86 8.51 13.98
C ILE A 252 23.33 8.13 13.73
N ARG A 253 23.57 7.03 13.03
CA ARG A 253 24.93 6.52 12.78
C ARG A 253 25.67 7.23 11.66
N HIS A 254 24.96 7.61 10.57
CA HIS A 254 25.55 8.08 9.33
C HIS A 254 25.20 9.53 8.98
N GLY A 255 24.19 10.12 9.60
CA GLY A 255 23.74 11.48 9.32
C GLY A 255 22.81 11.61 8.10
N ASN A 256 22.67 10.55 7.30
CA ASN A 256 21.94 10.51 6.03
C ASN A 256 20.58 9.80 6.15
N ASN A 257 19.72 9.96 5.14
CA ASN A 257 18.50 9.17 5.03
C ASN A 257 18.83 7.77 4.46
N LEU A 258 18.36 6.71 5.14
CA LEU A 258 18.60 5.31 4.76
C LEU A 258 18.18 5.01 3.32
N PHE A 259 16.99 5.43 2.92
CA PHE A 259 16.45 5.11 1.60
C PHE A 259 17.19 5.83 0.46
N GLN A 260 17.68 7.05 0.72
CA GLN A 260 18.57 7.76 -0.23
C GLN A 260 19.88 7.02 -0.40
N ASP A 261 20.49 6.55 0.69
CA ASP A 261 21.74 5.80 0.62
C ASP A 261 21.53 4.44 -0.08
N LEU A 262 20.41 3.74 0.18
CA LEU A 262 20.06 2.50 -0.53
C LEU A 262 19.93 2.76 -2.04
N LEU A 263 19.18 3.79 -2.44
CA LEU A 263 19.04 4.16 -3.85
C LEU A 263 20.40 4.50 -4.49
N ALA A 264 21.23 5.25 -3.78
CA ALA A 264 22.57 5.63 -4.26
C ALA A 264 23.47 4.39 -4.47
N HIS A 265 23.39 3.39 -3.57
CA HIS A 265 24.13 2.14 -3.72
C HIS A 265 23.63 1.31 -4.91
N GLU A 266 22.29 1.18 -5.09
CA GLU A 266 21.71 0.47 -6.24
C GLU A 266 22.11 1.13 -7.58
N VAL A 267 22.10 2.47 -7.62
CA VAL A 267 22.51 3.22 -8.81
C VAL A 267 24.00 3.07 -9.08
N ALA A 268 24.85 3.07 -8.05
CA ALA A 268 26.29 2.91 -8.20
C ALA A 268 26.69 1.49 -8.64
N ASP A 269 26.01 0.46 -8.15
CA ASP A 269 26.19 -0.94 -8.56
C ASP A 269 25.68 -1.16 -9.99
N GLY A 270 24.47 -0.69 -10.30
CA GLY A 270 23.84 -0.75 -11.63
C GLY A 270 23.31 -2.12 -12.04
N SER A 271 23.77 -3.22 -11.44
CA SER A 271 23.40 -4.59 -11.84
C SER A 271 21.92 -4.90 -11.68
N ARG A 272 21.27 -4.29 -10.70
CA ARG A 272 19.86 -4.51 -10.36
C ARG A 272 18.90 -3.40 -10.85
N ILE A 273 19.41 -2.39 -11.55
CA ILE A 273 18.57 -1.35 -12.17
C ILE A 273 17.81 -1.93 -13.37
N ILE A 274 16.50 -1.69 -13.41
CA ILE A 274 15.61 -2.10 -14.51
C ILE A 274 15.42 -0.97 -15.49
N ALA A 275 15.01 0.18 -15.00
CA ALA A 275 14.78 1.39 -15.77
C ALA A 275 15.03 2.62 -14.90
N ARG A 276 15.47 3.72 -15.54
CA ARG A 276 15.77 4.98 -14.84
C ARG A 276 15.45 6.17 -15.72
N SER A 277 14.88 7.18 -15.11
CA SER A 277 14.70 8.52 -15.69
C SER A 277 15.41 9.56 -14.81
N ASP A 278 15.33 10.84 -15.18
CA ASP A 278 15.83 11.93 -14.34
C ASP A 278 15.06 12.05 -13.01
N LEU A 279 13.82 11.54 -12.97
CA LEU A 279 12.91 11.74 -11.83
C LEU A 279 12.75 10.48 -10.95
N PHE A 280 12.82 9.28 -11.53
CA PHE A 280 12.58 8.02 -10.84
C PHE A 280 13.52 6.91 -11.28
N THR A 281 13.75 5.97 -10.39
CA THR A 281 14.54 4.75 -10.63
C THR A 281 13.73 3.51 -10.22
N ALA A 282 13.68 2.50 -11.10
CA ALA A 282 13.13 1.18 -10.85
C ALA A 282 14.26 0.15 -10.77
N PHE A 283 14.28 -0.66 -9.72
CA PHE A 283 15.33 -1.66 -9.46
C PHE A 283 14.77 -2.87 -8.71
N VAL A 284 15.44 -4.01 -8.83
CA VAL A 284 15.24 -5.16 -7.95
C VAL A 284 16.09 -4.94 -6.69
N PRO A 285 15.51 -4.92 -5.49
CA PRO A 285 16.29 -4.62 -4.29
C PRO A 285 17.32 -5.71 -4.00
N PHE A 286 18.49 -5.33 -3.46
CA PHE A 286 19.58 -6.26 -3.10
C PHE A 286 19.07 -7.45 -2.25
N ALA A 287 18.18 -7.19 -1.32
CA ALA A 287 17.59 -8.20 -0.44
C ALA A 287 16.12 -8.49 -0.84
N ALA A 288 15.89 -8.81 -2.11
CA ALA A 288 14.55 -9.17 -2.59
C ALA A 288 14.01 -10.41 -1.85
N ARG A 289 12.78 -10.31 -1.38
CA ARG A 289 12.07 -11.35 -0.62
C ARG A 289 11.21 -12.24 -1.52
N TRP A 290 10.77 -11.67 -2.65
CA TRP A 290 9.85 -12.33 -3.57
C TRP A 290 10.58 -12.75 -4.86
N PRO A 291 10.09 -13.80 -5.56
CA PRO A 291 10.70 -14.25 -6.82
C PRO A 291 10.81 -13.16 -7.88
N VAL A 292 9.85 -12.23 -7.93
CA VAL A 292 9.93 -11.00 -8.69
C VAL A 292 9.55 -9.87 -7.74
N GLU A 293 10.50 -9.02 -7.44
CA GLU A 293 10.30 -7.86 -6.58
C GLU A 293 10.95 -6.64 -7.23
N VAL A 294 10.20 -5.56 -7.40
CA VAL A 294 10.68 -4.32 -8.00
C VAL A 294 10.31 -3.16 -7.10
N HIS A 295 11.28 -2.31 -6.82
CA HIS A 295 11.07 -1.07 -6.12
C HIS A 295 11.15 0.11 -7.08
N ILE A 296 10.28 1.10 -6.92
CA ILE A 296 10.30 2.37 -7.67
C ILE A 296 10.47 3.51 -6.68
N TYR A 297 11.56 4.25 -6.83
CA TYR A 297 11.93 5.36 -5.96
C TYR A 297 12.00 6.66 -6.74
N PRO A 298 11.50 7.80 -6.22
CA PRO A 298 11.88 9.11 -6.75
C PRO A 298 13.38 9.36 -6.51
N ASN A 299 14.04 10.05 -7.42
CA ASN A 299 15.48 10.33 -7.31
C ASN A 299 15.78 11.42 -6.27
N ARG A 300 14.80 12.25 -5.91
CA ARG A 300 14.88 13.18 -4.78
C ARG A 300 14.05 12.71 -3.60
N PHE A 301 14.38 13.19 -2.42
CA PHE A 301 13.57 12.94 -1.23
C PHE A 301 12.16 13.54 -1.36
N VAL A 302 11.14 12.70 -1.22
CA VAL A 302 9.74 13.08 -0.98
C VAL A 302 9.09 12.07 -0.02
N PRO A 303 8.22 12.49 0.88
CA PRO A 303 7.60 11.58 1.85
C PRO A 303 6.36 10.84 1.29
N ASN A 304 5.66 11.41 0.30
CA ASN A 304 4.40 10.86 -0.20
C ASN A 304 4.04 11.43 -1.58
N LEU A 305 2.95 10.95 -2.18
CA LEU A 305 2.43 11.42 -3.47
C LEU A 305 1.99 12.90 -3.47
N ILE A 306 1.65 13.46 -2.32
CA ILE A 306 1.15 14.85 -2.24
C ILE A 306 2.25 15.84 -2.60
N GLU A 307 3.49 15.52 -2.22
CA GLU A 307 4.68 16.36 -2.42
C GLU A 307 5.33 16.22 -3.80
N LEU A 308 4.80 15.33 -4.66
CA LEU A 308 5.24 15.25 -6.06
C LEU A 308 4.61 16.39 -6.88
N ASP A 309 5.43 17.03 -7.70
CA ASP A 309 4.94 17.99 -8.68
C ASP A 309 4.31 17.32 -9.92
N SER A 310 3.80 18.10 -10.86
CA SER A 310 3.11 17.54 -12.04
C SER A 310 4.05 16.72 -12.93
N ALA A 311 5.28 17.18 -13.14
CA ALA A 311 6.26 16.46 -13.97
C ALA A 311 6.69 15.15 -13.30
N GLU A 312 6.84 15.15 -11.98
CA GLU A 312 7.15 13.95 -11.20
C GLU A 312 6.01 12.96 -11.20
N LEU A 313 4.76 13.40 -11.09
CA LEU A 313 3.60 12.51 -11.20
C LEU A 313 3.49 11.90 -12.60
N ASP A 314 3.81 12.65 -13.66
CA ASP A 314 3.88 12.14 -15.04
C ASP A 314 5.01 11.12 -15.18
N GLY A 315 6.22 11.45 -14.68
CA GLY A 315 7.38 10.55 -14.69
C GLY A 315 7.13 9.26 -13.88
N PHE A 316 6.52 9.37 -12.71
CA PHE A 316 6.08 8.22 -11.90
C PHE A 316 5.12 7.33 -12.68
N THR A 317 4.08 7.93 -13.28
CA THR A 317 3.07 7.19 -14.04
C THR A 317 3.68 6.41 -15.20
N GLN A 318 4.58 7.05 -15.96
CA GLN A 318 5.23 6.41 -17.09
C GLN A 318 6.11 5.23 -16.66
N LEU A 319 6.95 5.41 -15.62
CA LEU A 319 7.81 4.35 -15.14
C LEU A 319 7.01 3.20 -14.50
N TYR A 320 5.94 3.52 -13.76
CA TYR A 320 5.05 2.52 -13.18
C TYR A 320 4.36 1.67 -14.26
N LEU A 321 3.85 2.29 -15.33
CA LEU A 321 3.29 1.60 -16.49
C LEU A 321 4.34 0.73 -17.19
N ASP A 322 5.55 1.24 -17.40
CA ASP A 322 6.64 0.48 -18.02
C ASP A 322 6.95 -0.79 -17.24
N VAL A 323 7.14 -0.69 -15.93
CA VAL A 323 7.39 -1.85 -15.07
C VAL A 323 6.25 -2.86 -15.11
N LEU A 324 5.00 -2.42 -15.06
CA LEU A 324 3.84 -3.32 -15.14
C LEU A 324 3.71 -4.01 -16.50
N ARG A 325 4.06 -3.34 -17.60
CA ARG A 325 4.08 -3.93 -18.95
C ARG A 325 5.17 -4.98 -19.08
N ARG A 326 6.35 -4.76 -18.47
CA ARG A 326 7.41 -5.78 -18.36
C ARG A 326 6.93 -6.98 -17.55
N PHE A 327 6.18 -6.76 -16.48
CA PHE A 327 5.58 -7.84 -15.70
C PHE A 327 4.62 -8.68 -16.57
N ASP A 328 3.77 -8.05 -17.37
CA ASP A 328 2.84 -8.74 -18.27
C ASP A 328 3.55 -9.48 -19.42
N SER A 329 4.76 -9.07 -19.80
CA SER A 329 5.58 -9.70 -20.83
C SER A 329 6.48 -10.82 -20.30
N MET A 330 6.57 -10.97 -18.97
CA MET A 330 7.57 -11.88 -18.35
C MET A 330 7.26 -13.37 -18.59
N TYR A 331 5.99 -13.72 -18.71
CA TYR A 331 5.51 -15.10 -18.92
C TYR A 331 4.37 -15.11 -19.95
N SER A 332 3.88 -16.30 -20.32
CA SER A 332 2.77 -16.45 -21.29
C SER A 332 1.41 -15.94 -20.81
N GLY A 333 1.29 -15.53 -19.55
CA GLY A 333 0.09 -14.96 -18.95
C GLY A 333 0.43 -13.81 -18.01
N PRO A 334 -0.56 -13.04 -17.58
CA PRO A 334 -0.34 -11.90 -16.71
C PRO A 334 0.32 -12.32 -15.40
N LEU A 335 1.30 -11.54 -14.95
CA LEU A 335 1.96 -11.78 -13.68
C LEU A 335 1.02 -11.41 -12.53
N PRO A 336 0.74 -12.32 -11.57
CA PRO A 336 0.07 -11.94 -10.33
C PRO A 336 1.02 -11.08 -9.50
N TYR A 337 0.55 -9.95 -8.96
CA TYR A 337 1.38 -9.08 -8.13
C TYR A 337 0.59 -8.36 -7.04
N ILE A 338 1.32 -7.92 -6.03
CA ILE A 338 0.90 -6.91 -5.07
C ILE A 338 1.69 -5.65 -5.37
N SER A 339 0.99 -4.53 -5.54
CA SER A 339 1.61 -3.19 -5.57
C SER A 339 1.32 -2.49 -4.25
N ALA A 340 2.35 -1.97 -3.61
CA ALA A 340 2.30 -1.35 -2.29
C ALA A 340 2.96 0.03 -2.32
N LEU A 341 2.19 1.11 -2.10
CA LEU A 341 2.69 2.48 -2.05
C LEU A 341 3.01 2.85 -0.60
N HIS A 342 4.29 2.99 -0.28
CA HIS A 342 4.77 3.41 1.03
C HIS A 342 4.80 4.93 1.12
N GLN A 343 3.99 5.49 2.01
CA GLN A 343 3.79 6.92 2.17
C GLN A 343 3.94 7.32 3.64
N TYR A 344 4.48 8.50 3.86
CA TYR A 344 4.84 9.02 5.17
C TYR A 344 4.34 10.45 5.34
N THR A 345 4.29 10.93 6.56
CA THR A 345 3.89 12.31 6.92
C THR A 345 5.06 13.04 7.59
N ASP A 346 4.88 14.33 7.87
CA ASP A 346 5.88 15.13 8.61
C ASP A 346 6.21 14.56 10.00
N ALA A 347 5.32 13.71 10.54
CA ALA A 347 5.59 13.00 11.80
C ALA A 347 6.60 11.84 11.64
N GLN A 348 6.93 11.46 10.40
CA GLN A 348 7.89 10.41 10.05
C GLN A 348 8.98 10.97 9.10
N PRO A 349 9.85 11.88 9.59
CA PRO A 349 10.79 12.62 8.73
C PRO A 349 11.88 11.75 8.09
N GLU A 350 12.05 10.53 8.53
CA GLU A 350 12.96 9.55 7.92
C GLU A 350 12.31 8.77 6.77
N GLY A 351 10.97 8.83 6.64
CA GLY A 351 10.24 8.08 5.65
C GLY A 351 10.46 8.64 4.23
N TYR A 352 10.53 7.75 3.25
CA TYR A 352 10.80 8.07 1.85
C TYR A 352 9.74 7.39 0.99
N PHE A 353 9.01 8.15 0.19
CA PHE A 353 8.02 7.60 -0.73
C PHE A 353 8.66 6.58 -1.66
N HIS A 354 8.06 5.42 -1.77
CA HIS A 354 8.43 4.41 -2.76
C HIS A 354 7.28 3.44 -3.00
N VAL A 355 7.40 2.71 -4.09
CA VAL A 355 6.48 1.63 -4.43
C VAL A 355 7.25 0.31 -4.39
N GLU A 356 6.65 -0.71 -3.80
CA GLU A 356 7.11 -2.09 -3.88
C GLU A 356 6.10 -2.88 -4.72
N LEU A 357 6.59 -3.55 -5.76
CA LEU A 357 5.85 -4.48 -6.60
C LEU A 357 6.35 -5.89 -6.33
N MET A 358 5.49 -6.80 -5.90
CA MET A 358 5.88 -8.13 -5.42
C MET A 358 5.05 -9.21 -6.11
N SER A 359 5.70 -10.21 -6.70
CA SER A 359 5.02 -11.37 -7.29
C SER A 359 5.50 -12.68 -6.70
N ILE A 360 4.53 -13.57 -6.47
CA ILE A 360 4.76 -14.94 -6.03
C ILE A 360 5.16 -15.88 -7.17
N ARG A 361 5.16 -15.42 -8.44
CA ARG A 361 5.47 -16.27 -9.60
C ARG A 361 6.96 -16.51 -9.72
N ARG A 362 7.38 -17.75 -9.48
CA ARG A 362 8.78 -18.18 -9.52
C ARG A 362 9.23 -18.60 -10.91
N SER A 363 8.34 -19.18 -11.69
CA SER A 363 8.58 -19.62 -13.07
C SER A 363 7.30 -19.57 -13.89
N ALA A 364 7.34 -19.93 -15.17
CA ALA A 364 6.14 -20.00 -16.02
C ALA A 364 5.01 -20.84 -15.40
N THR A 365 5.34 -21.88 -14.63
CA THR A 365 4.37 -22.85 -14.09
C THR A 365 4.37 -22.96 -12.57
N ALA A 366 5.29 -22.30 -11.86
CA ALA A 366 5.44 -22.45 -10.41
C ALA A 366 5.23 -21.14 -9.66
N LEU A 367 4.54 -21.23 -8.54
CA LEU A 367 4.32 -20.16 -7.59
C LEU A 367 5.13 -20.42 -6.31
N LYS A 368 5.56 -19.36 -5.64
CA LYS A 368 6.12 -19.40 -4.29
C LYS A 368 5.06 -18.90 -3.31
N TYR A 369 4.51 -19.82 -2.56
CA TYR A 369 3.67 -19.47 -1.40
C TYR A 369 4.55 -19.25 -0.17
N LEU A 370 4.15 -18.37 0.71
CA LEU A 370 4.78 -18.24 2.02
C LEU A 370 4.51 -19.49 2.85
N ALA A 371 5.58 -20.12 3.30
CA ALA A 371 5.55 -21.35 4.08
C ALA A 371 5.98 -21.08 5.54
N GLY A 372 6.41 -22.14 6.26
CA GLY A 372 6.68 -22.06 7.69
C GLY A 372 7.75 -21.03 8.06
N SER A 373 8.85 -20.93 7.29
CA SER A 373 9.93 -19.98 7.56
C SER A 373 9.46 -18.54 7.44
N GLU A 374 8.77 -18.21 6.36
CA GLU A 374 8.27 -16.85 6.10
C GLU A 374 7.08 -16.51 6.99
N SER A 375 6.06 -17.40 7.03
CA SER A 375 4.80 -17.11 7.73
C SER A 375 4.91 -17.17 9.26
N ALA A 376 5.78 -18.04 9.80
CA ALA A 376 5.90 -18.21 11.25
C ALA A 376 7.09 -17.45 11.86
N MET A 377 8.17 -17.24 11.10
CA MET A 377 9.42 -16.65 11.59
C MET A 377 9.81 -15.36 10.87
N ASP A 378 9.02 -14.89 9.90
CA ASP A 378 9.33 -13.72 9.06
C ASP A 378 10.73 -13.81 8.39
N ALA A 379 11.22 -15.06 8.20
CA ALA A 379 12.51 -15.35 7.60
C ALA A 379 12.33 -15.77 6.13
N PHE A 380 12.47 -14.80 5.24
CA PHE A 380 12.25 -15.00 3.80
C PHE A 380 13.40 -15.76 3.15
N ILE A 381 13.04 -16.64 2.21
CA ILE A 381 13.97 -17.41 1.38
C ILE A 381 13.67 -17.09 -0.07
N SER A 382 14.65 -16.57 -0.82
CA SER A 382 14.53 -16.36 -2.26
C SER A 382 15.20 -17.48 -3.02
N ASP A 383 14.51 -18.01 -4.04
CA ASP A 383 15.03 -19.09 -4.92
C ASP A 383 15.69 -18.51 -6.19
N VAL A 384 15.71 -17.19 -6.36
CA VAL A 384 16.26 -16.48 -7.51
C VAL A 384 17.16 -15.35 -7.06
N THR A 385 18.15 -14.99 -7.85
CA THR A 385 19.01 -13.85 -7.55
C THR A 385 18.38 -12.55 -8.04
N PRO A 386 18.47 -11.46 -7.29
CA PRO A 386 17.96 -10.15 -7.71
C PRO A 386 18.52 -9.71 -9.07
N GLU A 387 19.81 -9.96 -9.31
CA GLU A 387 20.50 -9.60 -10.55
C GLU A 387 19.89 -10.29 -11.77
N SER A 388 19.58 -11.60 -11.67
CA SER A 388 18.97 -12.37 -12.78
C SER A 388 17.54 -11.90 -13.08
N VAL A 389 16.79 -11.48 -12.06
CA VAL A 389 15.45 -10.92 -12.24
C VAL A 389 15.53 -9.56 -12.92
N ALA A 390 16.47 -8.71 -12.50
CA ALA A 390 16.68 -7.39 -13.10
C ALA A 390 17.12 -7.48 -14.56
N GLU A 391 18.07 -8.38 -14.88
CA GLU A 391 18.50 -8.66 -16.26
C GLU A 391 17.31 -9.05 -17.13
N ARG A 392 16.54 -10.03 -16.68
CA ARG A 392 15.36 -10.49 -17.40
C ARG A 392 14.32 -9.38 -17.61
N LEU A 393 14.07 -8.53 -16.62
CA LEU A 393 13.12 -7.42 -16.73
C LEU A 393 13.63 -6.32 -17.68
N ARG A 394 14.95 -6.08 -17.75
CA ARG A 394 15.54 -5.15 -18.73
C ARG A 394 15.31 -5.62 -20.17
N ASP A 395 15.45 -6.90 -20.44
CA ASP A 395 15.34 -7.50 -21.78
C ASP A 395 13.89 -7.46 -22.33
N LEU A 396 12.91 -7.14 -21.50
CA LEU A 396 11.49 -7.03 -21.86
C LEU A 396 11.05 -5.58 -22.21
N ALA A 397 11.98 -4.65 -22.41
CA ALA A 397 11.73 -3.23 -22.71
C ALA A 397 11.16 -3.01 -24.11
#